data_36ac9ad4c9a7b183381ba92b098b5020
#
_entry.id   36ac9ad4c9a7b183381ba92b098b5020
#
_cell.length_a   1.000
_cell.length_b   1.000
_cell.length_c   1.000
_cell.angle_alpha   90.00
_cell.angle_beta   90.00
_cell.angle_gamma   90.00
#
_symmetry.space_group_name_H-M   'P 1'
#
loop_
_entity.id
_entity.type
_entity.pdbx_description
1 polymer ?
#
loop_
_entity_poly.entity_id
_entity_poly.type
_entity_poly.pdbx_seq_one_letter_code
_entity_poly.pdbx_strand_id
1 'polypeptide(L)'
;MSNREITTMTHLHLHSSFGSIQDAVGKPIAYCNKAAEIGQQALAVTEHGSCASHFAFHQAGQATDTKIIYGNEFYFAADRTLRGLTDEEKNGLTATETRDANKARLRKAHLLLLAETDEGLHNIYRLNYHANTSGFYG
;
A
#
# COMPACT_ATOMS: atom_id res chain seq x y z
N MET A 1 -11.44 -18.06 -31.99
CA MET A 1 -10.41 -17.42 -31.14
C MET A 1 -10.85 -15.98 -30.98
N SER A 2 -11.25 -15.57 -29.77
CA SER A 2 -11.65 -14.20 -29.50
C SER A 2 -10.43 -13.28 -29.63
N ASN A 3 -10.49 -12.28 -30.50
CA ASN A 3 -9.54 -11.16 -30.51
C ASN A 3 -9.69 -10.42 -29.16
N ARG A 4 -8.89 -10.80 -28.17
CA ARG A 4 -8.78 -9.98 -26.95
C ARG A 4 -8.03 -8.72 -27.35
N GLU A 5 -8.69 -7.57 -27.26
CA GLU A 5 -7.98 -6.29 -27.31
C GLU A 5 -7.01 -6.26 -26.16
N ILE A 6 -5.71 -6.18 -26.46
CA ILE A 6 -4.67 -6.05 -25.45
C ILE A 6 -4.82 -4.63 -24.89
N THR A 7 -5.19 -4.52 -23.62
CA THR A 7 -5.18 -3.23 -22.95
C THR A 7 -3.74 -2.82 -22.67
N THR A 8 -3.39 -1.58 -23.05
CA THR A 8 -2.09 -0.99 -22.74
C THR A 8 -2.02 -0.46 -21.31
N MET A 9 -3.15 -0.44 -20.59
CA MET A 9 -3.22 0.05 -19.21
C MET A 9 -2.68 -1.00 -18.23
N THR A 10 -1.80 -0.58 -17.33
CA THR A 10 -1.33 -1.36 -16.19
C THR A 10 -1.90 -0.77 -14.90
N HIS A 11 -2.48 -1.61 -14.05
CA HIS A 11 -2.94 -1.18 -12.74
C HIS A 11 -1.74 -1.00 -11.81
N LEU A 12 -1.51 0.24 -11.35
CA LEU A 12 -0.34 0.61 -10.54
C LEU A 12 -0.64 0.84 -9.06
N HIS A 13 -1.90 0.79 -8.65
CA HIS A 13 -2.34 0.98 -7.27
C HIS A 13 -3.40 -0.07 -6.91
N LEU A 14 -3.00 -1.08 -6.16
CA LEU A 14 -3.86 -2.22 -5.83
C LEU A 14 -3.65 -2.70 -4.40
N HIS A 15 -4.75 -2.92 -3.70
CA HIS A 15 -4.83 -3.54 -2.39
C HIS A 15 -5.48 -4.91 -2.47
N SER A 16 -5.08 -5.80 -1.58
CA SER A 16 -5.67 -7.14 -1.48
C SER A 16 -6.07 -7.48 -0.05
N SER A 17 -6.89 -8.51 0.08
CA SER A 17 -7.27 -9.04 1.39
C SER A 17 -6.12 -9.69 2.17
N PHE A 18 -4.91 -9.77 1.60
CA PHE A 18 -3.73 -10.35 2.25
C PHE A 18 -2.86 -9.30 2.93
N GLY A 19 -2.92 -8.04 2.50
CA GLY A 19 -2.13 -6.97 3.08
C GLY A 19 -2.95 -5.77 3.55
N SER A 20 -4.13 -5.56 3.00
CA SER A 20 -5.02 -4.43 3.31
C SER A 20 -6.43 -4.90 3.60
N ILE A 21 -6.59 -5.72 4.64
CA ILE A 21 -7.85 -6.43 4.98
C ILE A 21 -9.05 -5.48 5.14
N GLN A 22 -8.82 -4.24 5.59
CA GLN A 22 -9.89 -3.25 5.79
C GLN A 22 -10.35 -2.60 4.48
N ASP A 23 -9.51 -2.60 3.45
CA ASP A 23 -9.72 -1.83 2.22
C ASP A 23 -10.02 -2.71 1.00
N ALA A 24 -9.73 -4.02 1.08
CA ALA A 24 -9.87 -4.90 -0.07
C ALA A 24 -10.33 -6.31 0.30
N VAL A 25 -11.17 -6.88 -0.55
CA VAL A 25 -11.72 -8.24 -0.38
C VAL A 25 -11.12 -9.25 -1.37
N GLY A 26 -10.45 -8.78 -2.42
CA GLY A 26 -9.90 -9.63 -3.48
C GLY A 26 -8.64 -10.36 -3.06
N LYS A 27 -8.54 -11.63 -3.42
CA LYS A 27 -7.31 -12.42 -3.25
C LYS A 27 -6.33 -12.15 -4.40
N PRO A 28 -4.99 -12.25 -4.20
CA PRO A 28 -3.99 -12.07 -5.25
C PRO A 28 -4.29 -12.82 -6.55
N ILE A 29 -4.62 -14.10 -6.46
CA ILE A 29 -4.93 -14.92 -7.64
C ILE A 29 -6.17 -14.42 -8.41
N ALA A 30 -7.18 -13.86 -7.73
CA ALA A 30 -8.36 -13.33 -8.41
C ALA A 30 -8.03 -12.08 -9.24
N TYR A 31 -7.15 -11.22 -8.72
CA TYR A 31 -6.67 -10.04 -9.45
C TYR A 31 -5.82 -10.43 -10.66
N CYS A 32 -4.90 -11.38 -10.51
CA CYS A 32 -4.07 -11.86 -11.61
C CYS A 32 -4.91 -12.55 -12.69
N ASN A 33 -5.89 -13.38 -12.31
CA ASN A 33 -6.84 -13.98 -13.26
C ASN A 33 -7.63 -12.90 -14.02
N LYS A 34 -8.08 -11.85 -13.31
CA LYS A 34 -8.81 -10.76 -13.95
C LYS A 34 -7.92 -9.96 -14.88
N ALA A 35 -6.67 -9.68 -14.49
CA ALA A 35 -5.70 -9.03 -15.35
C ALA A 35 -5.48 -9.82 -16.65
N ALA A 36 -5.25 -11.13 -16.54
CA ALA A 36 -5.10 -12.00 -17.70
C ALA A 36 -6.36 -12.06 -18.57
N GLU A 37 -7.56 -12.10 -17.95
CA GLU A 37 -8.84 -12.09 -18.66
C GLU A 37 -9.02 -10.85 -19.54
N ILE A 38 -8.67 -9.65 -19.02
CA ILE A 38 -8.82 -8.39 -19.73
C ILE A 38 -7.60 -7.99 -20.55
N GLY A 39 -6.58 -8.86 -20.64
CA GLY A 39 -5.39 -8.63 -21.46
C GLY A 39 -4.34 -7.71 -20.84
N GLN A 40 -4.40 -7.42 -19.53
CA GLN A 40 -3.32 -6.73 -18.83
C GLN A 40 -2.13 -7.68 -18.66
N GLN A 41 -0.94 -7.22 -19.06
CA GLN A 41 0.29 -8.00 -18.98
C GLN A 41 1.01 -7.83 -17.63
N ALA A 42 0.70 -6.76 -16.90
CA ALA A 42 1.31 -6.47 -15.62
C ALA A 42 0.30 -5.83 -14.65
N LEU A 43 0.63 -5.93 -13.36
CA LEU A 43 -0.20 -5.37 -12.30
C LEU A 43 0.70 -5.09 -11.08
N ALA A 44 0.53 -3.95 -10.44
CA ALA A 44 1.28 -3.62 -9.23
C ALA A 44 0.55 -4.11 -7.98
N VAL A 45 1.32 -4.51 -6.96
CA VAL A 45 0.85 -4.76 -5.60
C VAL A 45 1.37 -3.66 -4.69
N THR A 46 0.47 -2.95 -4.01
CA THR A 46 0.77 -1.72 -3.26
C THR A 46 -0.08 -1.62 -2.01
N GLU A 47 0.10 -2.58 -1.11
CA GLU A 47 -0.65 -2.62 0.15
C GLU A 47 -0.34 -1.42 1.05
N HIS A 48 -1.26 -1.07 1.94
CA HIS A 48 -1.07 -0.02 2.93
C HIS A 48 0.00 -0.40 3.96
N GLY A 49 1.16 0.24 3.90
CA GLY A 49 2.25 0.08 4.86
C GLY A 49 2.70 -1.36 5.08
N SER A 50 2.47 -2.25 4.11
CA SER A 50 2.71 -3.68 4.23
C SER A 50 3.24 -4.29 2.93
N CYS A 51 4.14 -5.26 3.05
CA CYS A 51 4.60 -6.11 1.95
C CYS A 51 4.13 -7.56 2.11
N ALA A 52 3.13 -7.82 2.98
CA ALA A 52 2.71 -9.17 3.34
C ALA A 52 2.16 -9.99 2.17
N SER A 53 1.56 -9.35 1.17
CA SER A 53 0.96 -10.02 0.02
C SER A 53 1.95 -10.27 -1.14
N HIS A 54 3.18 -9.74 -1.09
CA HIS A 54 4.13 -9.82 -2.20
C HIS A 54 4.39 -11.25 -2.67
N PHE A 55 4.61 -12.19 -1.73
CA PHE A 55 4.84 -13.58 -2.07
C PHE A 55 3.61 -14.23 -2.71
N ALA A 56 2.42 -13.96 -2.20
CA ALA A 56 1.18 -14.49 -2.76
C ALA A 56 0.90 -13.94 -4.17
N PHE A 57 1.21 -12.66 -4.43
CA PHE A 57 1.15 -12.08 -5.78
C PHE A 57 2.21 -12.66 -6.71
N HIS A 58 3.43 -12.93 -6.21
CA HIS A 58 4.46 -13.62 -6.99
C HIS A 58 3.95 -14.98 -7.50
N GLN A 59 3.42 -15.81 -6.60
CA GLN A 59 2.87 -17.12 -6.98
C GLN A 59 1.69 -17.00 -7.97
N ALA A 60 0.79 -16.04 -7.72
CA ALA A 60 -0.36 -15.79 -8.58
C ALA A 60 0.07 -15.30 -9.96
N GLY A 61 1.05 -14.42 -10.05
CA GLY A 61 1.62 -13.92 -11.29
C GLY A 61 2.24 -15.04 -12.12
N GLN A 62 3.01 -15.92 -11.49
CA GLN A 62 3.57 -17.10 -12.17
C GLN A 62 2.48 -18.03 -12.72
N ALA A 63 1.39 -18.24 -11.96
CA ALA A 63 0.30 -19.13 -12.38
C ALA A 63 -0.55 -18.56 -13.53
N THR A 64 -0.53 -17.24 -13.75
CA THR A 64 -1.38 -16.55 -14.74
C THR A 64 -0.59 -15.87 -15.86
N ASP A 65 0.73 -16.00 -15.87
CA ASP A 65 1.65 -15.27 -16.76
C ASP A 65 1.45 -13.74 -16.69
N THR A 66 1.18 -13.23 -15.49
CA THR A 66 1.00 -11.81 -15.21
C THR A 66 2.25 -11.27 -14.53
N LYS A 67 2.91 -10.26 -15.11
CA LYS A 67 4.07 -9.60 -14.49
C LYS A 67 3.62 -8.84 -13.24
N ILE A 68 4.25 -9.10 -12.09
CA ILE A 68 3.99 -8.36 -10.86
C ILE A 68 5.02 -7.24 -10.70
N ILE A 69 4.51 -6.02 -10.47
CA ILE A 69 5.28 -4.85 -10.10
C ILE A 69 5.13 -4.69 -8.58
N TYR A 70 6.24 -4.80 -7.86
CA TYR A 70 6.22 -4.73 -6.40
C TYR A 70 6.30 -3.30 -5.92
N GLY A 71 5.44 -2.95 -4.98
CA GLY A 71 5.37 -1.63 -4.39
C GLY A 71 4.77 -1.63 -3.00
N ASN A 72 4.58 -0.44 -2.47
CA ASN A 72 3.92 -0.24 -1.18
C ASN A 72 3.30 1.16 -1.16
N GLU A 73 2.15 1.32 -0.54
CA GLU A 73 1.57 2.62 -0.25
C GLU A 73 1.95 3.02 1.18
N PHE A 74 2.92 3.92 1.28
CA PHE A 74 3.41 4.43 2.56
C PHE A 74 2.60 5.62 3.05
N TYR A 75 2.57 5.80 4.36
CA TYR A 75 2.16 7.06 4.98
C TYR A 75 3.36 8.00 5.05
N PHE A 76 3.29 9.08 4.31
CA PHE A 76 4.30 10.14 4.35
C PHE A 76 3.88 11.22 5.36
N ALA A 77 4.75 11.50 6.34
CA ALA A 77 4.60 12.59 7.28
C ALA A 77 5.80 13.54 7.15
N ALA A 78 5.53 14.85 7.17
CA ALA A 78 6.60 15.86 7.08
C ALA A 78 7.57 15.78 8.27
N ASP A 79 7.05 15.45 9.45
CA ASP A 79 7.83 15.18 10.67
C ASP A 79 7.28 13.93 11.35
N ARG A 80 8.07 12.84 11.32
CA ARG A 80 7.72 11.56 11.94
C ARG A 80 7.79 11.59 13.47
N THR A 81 8.37 12.61 14.06
CA THR A 81 8.50 12.74 15.53
C THR A 81 7.29 13.38 16.18
N LEU A 82 6.40 13.99 15.41
CA LEU A 82 5.19 14.60 15.93
C LEU A 82 4.31 13.55 16.63
N ARG A 83 3.78 13.97 17.78
CA ARG A 83 2.83 13.21 18.58
C ARG A 83 1.47 13.91 18.59
N GLY A 84 0.44 13.17 18.93
CA GLY A 84 -0.86 13.74 19.26
C GLY A 84 -0.76 14.76 20.39
N LEU A 85 -1.86 15.47 20.64
CA LEU A 85 -1.96 16.44 21.73
C LEU A 85 -1.68 15.75 23.07
N THR A 86 -0.89 16.41 23.93
CA THR A 86 -0.71 16.02 25.33
C THR A 86 -2.01 16.20 26.11
N ASP A 87 -2.09 15.65 27.33
CA ASP A 87 -3.29 15.81 28.15
C ASP A 87 -3.49 17.28 28.59
N GLU A 88 -2.41 18.03 28.73
CA GLU A 88 -2.46 19.47 28.99
C GLU A 88 -3.05 20.22 27.79
N GLU A 89 -2.62 19.91 26.56
CA GLU A 89 -3.13 20.52 25.32
C GLU A 89 -4.59 20.14 25.03
N LYS A 90 -5.08 19.00 25.54
CA LYS A 90 -6.49 18.56 25.43
C LYS A 90 -7.39 19.28 26.43
N ASN A 91 -6.82 19.88 27.46
CA ASN A 91 -7.60 20.50 28.52
C ASN A 91 -8.50 21.62 27.97
N GLY A 92 -9.79 21.55 28.25
CA GLY A 92 -10.79 22.49 27.76
C GLY A 92 -11.31 22.20 26.33
N LEU A 93 -10.75 21.22 25.61
CA LEU A 93 -11.24 20.80 24.29
C LEU A 93 -12.32 19.74 24.40
N THR A 94 -13.32 19.81 23.54
CA THR A 94 -14.27 18.72 23.32
C THR A 94 -13.57 17.55 22.59
N ALA A 95 -14.19 16.37 22.60
CA ALA A 95 -13.70 15.21 21.87
C ALA A 95 -13.56 15.47 20.36
N THR A 96 -14.46 16.26 19.77
CA THR A 96 -14.41 16.64 18.36
C THR A 96 -13.24 17.57 18.08
N GLU A 97 -13.04 18.62 18.88
CA GLU A 97 -11.93 19.57 18.73
C GLU A 97 -10.58 18.87 18.92
N THR A 98 -10.46 17.98 19.92
CA THR A 98 -9.26 17.15 20.13
C THR A 98 -8.93 16.30 18.92
N ARG A 99 -9.95 15.62 18.35
CA ARG A 99 -9.77 14.80 17.15
C ARG A 99 -9.33 15.63 15.95
N ASP A 100 -9.95 16.78 15.72
CA ASP A 100 -9.66 17.62 14.56
C ASP A 100 -8.29 18.29 14.68
N ALA A 101 -7.89 18.71 15.87
CA ALA A 101 -6.55 19.22 16.17
C ALA A 101 -5.47 18.13 15.98
N ASN A 102 -5.71 16.89 16.46
CA ASN A 102 -4.82 15.76 16.22
C ASN A 102 -4.70 15.44 14.72
N LYS A 103 -5.82 15.45 13.99
CA LYS A 103 -5.83 15.21 12.54
C LYS A 103 -5.03 16.26 11.79
N ALA A 104 -5.14 17.52 12.17
CA ALA A 104 -4.35 18.61 11.57
C ALA A 104 -2.85 18.48 11.89
N ARG A 105 -2.51 18.20 13.16
CA ARG A 105 -1.12 18.08 13.65
C ARG A 105 -0.40 16.85 13.06
N LEU A 106 -1.10 15.72 12.97
CA LEU A 106 -0.57 14.43 12.50
C LEU A 106 -0.89 14.16 11.03
N ARG A 107 -1.05 15.23 10.24
CA ARG A 107 -1.39 15.11 8.83
C ARG A 107 -0.40 14.20 8.10
N LYS A 108 -0.95 13.15 7.48
CA LYS A 108 -0.22 12.19 6.64
C LYS A 108 -0.74 12.28 5.21
N ALA A 109 0.14 12.03 4.26
CA ALA A 109 -0.22 11.81 2.86
C ALA A 109 0.12 10.37 2.49
N HIS A 110 -0.58 9.81 1.51
CA HIS A 110 -0.21 8.53 0.94
C HIS A 110 0.86 8.74 -0.13
N LEU A 111 1.89 7.92 -0.10
CA LEU A 111 2.98 7.91 -1.07
C LEU A 111 3.13 6.51 -1.63
N LEU A 112 2.85 6.38 -2.92
CA LEU A 112 3.02 5.13 -3.63
C LEU A 112 4.46 4.99 -4.12
N LEU A 113 5.13 3.93 -3.72
CA LEU A 113 6.47 3.57 -4.22
C LEU A 113 6.39 2.26 -4.98
N LEU A 114 6.96 2.24 -6.18
CA LEU A 114 7.07 1.06 -7.03
C LEU A 114 8.54 0.73 -7.25
N ALA A 115 8.90 -0.54 -7.15
CA ALA A 115 10.26 -1.00 -7.39
C ALA A 115 10.51 -1.17 -8.90
N GLU A 116 11.54 -0.52 -9.41
CA GLU A 116 12.02 -0.70 -10.78
C GLU A 116 13.11 -1.79 -10.84
N THR A 117 13.87 -1.96 -9.74
CA THR A 117 14.99 -2.89 -9.63
C THR A 117 14.89 -3.72 -8.34
N ASP A 118 15.68 -4.79 -8.24
CA ASP A 118 15.79 -5.59 -7.01
C ASP A 118 16.30 -4.74 -5.83
N GLU A 119 17.22 -3.80 -6.07
CA GLU A 119 17.67 -2.87 -5.05
C GLU A 119 16.53 -1.95 -4.59
N GLY A 120 15.71 -1.46 -5.53
CA GLY A 120 14.50 -0.70 -5.22
C GLY A 120 13.53 -1.48 -4.35
N LEU A 121 13.34 -2.77 -4.64
CA LEU A 121 12.50 -3.66 -3.82
C LEU A 121 13.08 -3.85 -2.41
N HIS A 122 14.39 -4.08 -2.29
CA HIS A 122 15.05 -4.15 -0.99
C HIS A 122 14.89 -2.85 -0.20
N ASN A 123 14.96 -1.69 -0.85
CA ASN A 123 14.74 -0.39 -0.19
C ASN A 123 13.29 -0.23 0.28
N ILE A 124 12.30 -0.70 -0.47
CA ILE A 124 10.90 -0.75 -0.02
C ILE A 124 10.76 -1.60 1.24
N TYR A 125 11.38 -2.79 1.30
CA TYR A 125 11.37 -3.64 2.50
C TYR A 125 12.06 -2.98 3.69
N ARG A 126 13.18 -2.29 3.49
CA ARG A 126 13.86 -1.53 4.55
C ARG A 126 12.99 -0.37 5.07
N LEU A 127 12.34 0.38 4.18
CA LEU A 127 11.41 1.43 4.57
C LEU A 127 10.23 0.86 5.35
N ASN A 128 9.66 -0.26 4.90
CA ASN A 128 8.57 -0.94 5.61
C ASN A 128 9.02 -1.40 7.01
N TYR A 129 10.21 -1.98 7.13
CA TYR A 129 10.79 -2.36 8.41
C TYR A 129 10.93 -1.15 9.35
N HIS A 130 11.50 -0.04 8.87
CA HIS A 130 11.67 1.17 9.67
C HIS A 130 10.35 1.81 10.07
N ALA A 131 9.36 1.82 9.16
CA ALA A 131 8.04 2.36 9.46
C ALA A 131 7.32 1.57 10.58
N ASN A 132 7.53 0.25 10.63
CA ASN A 132 6.88 -0.62 11.61
C ASN A 132 7.71 -0.87 12.89
N THR A 133 8.92 -0.32 12.97
CA THR A 133 9.79 -0.41 14.16
C THR A 133 10.10 0.95 14.73
N SER A 134 11.20 1.58 14.33
CA SER A 134 11.65 2.88 14.86
C SER A 134 10.79 4.06 14.40
N GLY A 135 10.01 3.91 13.34
CA GLY A 135 9.10 4.92 12.81
C GLY A 135 7.66 4.79 13.31
N PHE A 136 7.33 3.70 14.00
CA PHE A 136 5.99 3.48 14.52
C PHE A 136 5.76 4.30 15.79
N TYR A 137 4.88 5.29 15.66
CA TYR A 137 4.44 6.15 16.74
C TYR A 137 2.91 6.07 16.79
N GLY A 138 2.39 5.00 17.39
CA GLY A 138 0.98 4.76 17.59
C GLY A 138 0.34 5.67 18.62
#